data_129a4ae9c76a47931d0f63a59f610554
#
_entry.id   129a4ae9c76a47931d0f63a59f610554
#
_cell.length_a   1.000
_cell.length_b   1.000
_cell.length_c   1.000
_cell.angle_alpha   90.00
_cell.angle_beta   90.00
_cell.angle_gamma   90.00
#
_symmetry.space_group_name_H-M   'P 1'
#
loop_
_entity.id
_entity.type
_entity.pdbx_description
1 polymer ?
#
loop_
_entity_poly.entity_id
_entity_poly.type
_entity_poly.pdbx_seq_one_letter_code
_entity_poly.pdbx_strand_id
1 'polypeptide(L)'
;AFYNKEEGVKKLSTETGAGQWGSSLAFAGNLFGLEVNVFMVKVSFEQKPYRRALMETYGARCVASPSMETESGKAILAEHPDSTGSLGIAISEAVEVAAQNDDTKYSLGSVLNHVLLHQTIIGQEAMEQMEMAGDDPDIIIGCAGGGSNFAGLAFPFLGQQMRGGKKRQVIAVEPAACPTLTRGTFAYDFGDTAHLTPLVKMHTLGSTFIPSGIHAGGLRYHGMSPLVSHLVALGIVDPVAYHQTGCFDAGVQFARAEGIVPAPESTHAVKAAVDQALKCKEEGTSKTILFNLSGHGHFDMQAYT
;
A
#
# COMPACT_ATOMS: atom_id res chain seq x y z
N ALA A 1 -1.53 10.35 14.29
CA ALA A 1 -1.94 10.27 15.69
C ALA A 1 -1.50 11.51 16.47
N PHE A 2 -0.21 11.85 16.47
CA PHE A 2 0.33 12.97 17.26
C PHE A 2 -0.42 14.29 17.02
N TYR A 3 -0.48 14.77 15.78
CA TYR A 3 -1.16 16.04 15.46
C TYR A 3 -2.66 16.01 15.74
N ASN A 4 -3.31 14.88 15.50
CA ASN A 4 -4.73 14.73 15.85
C ASN A 4 -4.97 14.87 17.36
N LYS A 5 -4.08 14.29 18.18
CA LYS A 5 -4.13 14.47 19.64
C LYS A 5 -3.95 15.93 20.06
N GLU A 6 -2.97 16.64 19.49
CA GLU A 6 -2.73 18.05 19.76
C GLU A 6 -3.93 18.93 19.40
N GLU A 7 -4.69 18.58 18.36
CA GLU A 7 -5.95 19.22 17.96
C GLU A 7 -7.17 18.83 18.83
N GLY A 8 -6.99 17.95 19.80
CA GLY A 8 -8.06 17.51 20.70
C GLY A 8 -9.00 16.43 20.13
N VAL A 9 -8.63 15.82 18.99
CA VAL A 9 -9.34 14.69 18.40
C VAL A 9 -9.36 13.51 19.38
N LYS A 10 -10.48 12.80 19.47
CA LYS A 10 -10.66 11.66 20.36
C LYS A 10 -10.58 10.33 19.64
N LYS A 11 -11.02 10.29 18.37
CA LYS A 11 -11.16 9.06 17.60
C LYS A 11 -10.61 9.21 16.19
N LEU A 12 -9.97 8.14 15.70
CA LEU A 12 -9.56 8.01 14.32
C LEU A 12 -10.39 6.92 13.64
N SER A 13 -10.96 7.24 12.48
CA SER A 13 -11.60 6.28 11.58
C SER A 13 -10.70 6.04 10.38
N THR A 14 -10.50 4.79 10.00
CA THR A 14 -9.61 4.43 8.89
C THR A 14 -10.05 3.16 8.19
N GLU A 15 -9.55 2.97 6.99
CA GLU A 15 -9.63 1.72 6.25
C GLU A 15 -8.32 0.93 6.34
N THR A 16 -8.38 -0.36 5.98
CA THR A 16 -7.18 -1.16 5.73
C THR A 16 -7.45 -2.27 4.72
N GLY A 17 -6.54 -2.45 3.77
CA GLY A 17 -6.62 -3.54 2.79
C GLY A 17 -6.30 -4.89 3.42
N ALA A 18 -5.05 -5.11 3.77
CA ALA A 18 -4.54 -6.36 4.35
C ALA A 18 -4.28 -6.33 5.86
N GLY A 19 -4.51 -5.19 6.51
CA GLY A 19 -4.34 -4.99 7.95
C GLY A 19 -3.04 -4.33 8.38
N GLN A 20 -2.07 -4.09 7.51
CA GLN A 20 -0.79 -3.48 7.90
C GLN A 20 -1.00 -2.05 8.40
N TRP A 21 -1.71 -1.22 7.63
CA TRP A 21 -2.01 0.15 8.04
C TRP A 21 -2.87 0.20 9.30
N GLY A 22 -3.94 -0.61 9.34
CA GLY A 22 -4.81 -0.71 10.52
C GLY A 22 -4.03 -1.07 11.79
N SER A 23 -3.08 -2.03 11.72
CA SER A 23 -2.23 -2.40 12.85
C SER A 23 -1.31 -1.26 13.29
N SER A 24 -0.73 -0.53 12.34
CA SER A 24 0.15 0.61 12.65
C SER A 24 -0.62 1.75 13.32
N LEU A 25 -1.82 2.06 12.82
CA LEU A 25 -2.66 3.10 13.41
C LEU A 25 -3.24 2.68 14.76
N ALA A 26 -3.61 1.40 14.93
CA ALA A 26 -4.05 0.86 16.22
C ALA A 26 -2.96 1.04 17.30
N PHE A 27 -1.71 0.68 16.97
CA PHE A 27 -0.57 0.89 17.87
C PHE A 27 -0.36 2.37 18.19
N ALA A 28 -0.38 3.23 17.17
CA ALA A 28 -0.25 4.67 17.37
C ALA A 28 -1.40 5.25 18.21
N GLY A 29 -2.63 4.79 17.99
CA GLY A 29 -3.79 5.18 18.80
C GLY A 29 -3.59 4.84 20.28
N ASN A 30 -3.12 3.63 20.58
CA ASN A 30 -2.79 3.23 21.94
C ASN A 30 -1.71 4.13 22.58
N LEU A 31 -0.62 4.43 21.84
CA LEU A 31 0.45 5.29 22.34
C LEU A 31 -0.01 6.72 22.64
N PHE A 32 -0.92 7.27 21.86
CA PHE A 32 -1.38 8.65 21.97
C PHE A 32 -2.73 8.79 22.71
N GLY A 33 -3.35 7.67 23.13
CA GLY A 33 -4.63 7.67 23.85
C GLY A 33 -5.81 8.07 22.96
N LEU A 34 -5.80 7.66 21.69
CA LEU A 34 -6.86 7.86 20.72
C LEU A 34 -7.61 6.54 20.48
N GLU A 35 -8.92 6.58 20.40
CA GLU A 35 -9.70 5.46 19.91
C GLU A 35 -9.47 5.27 18.41
N VAL A 36 -9.40 4.02 17.96
CA VAL A 36 -9.21 3.71 16.53
C VAL A 36 -10.29 2.73 16.07
N ASN A 37 -11.03 3.12 15.03
CA ASN A 37 -11.99 2.27 14.33
C ASN A 37 -11.47 1.96 12.91
N VAL A 38 -11.32 0.67 12.59
CA VAL A 38 -10.72 0.21 11.35
C VAL A 38 -11.75 -0.58 10.53
N PHE A 39 -12.02 -0.11 9.31
CA PHE A 39 -12.79 -0.85 8.31
C PHE A 39 -11.83 -1.68 7.45
N MET A 40 -11.84 -3.00 7.66
CA MET A 40 -10.96 -3.93 6.93
C MET A 40 -11.70 -4.60 5.78
N VAL A 41 -11.10 -4.61 4.60
CA VAL A 41 -11.67 -5.27 3.42
C VAL A 41 -12.06 -6.71 3.75
N LYS A 42 -13.33 -7.10 3.55
CA LYS A 42 -13.96 -8.35 4.03
C LYS A 42 -13.14 -9.59 3.67
N VAL A 43 -12.72 -9.75 2.43
CA VAL A 43 -11.91 -10.92 2.03
C VAL A 43 -10.59 -10.99 2.79
N SER A 44 -9.96 -9.88 3.13
CA SER A 44 -8.74 -9.87 3.95
C SER A 44 -9.05 -10.10 5.43
N PHE A 45 -10.18 -9.59 5.93
CA PHE A 45 -10.65 -9.84 7.30
C PHE A 45 -10.83 -11.35 7.57
N GLU A 46 -11.32 -12.10 6.57
CA GLU A 46 -11.48 -13.55 6.62
C GLU A 46 -10.15 -14.29 6.45
N GLN A 47 -9.32 -13.89 5.48
CA GLN A 47 -8.05 -14.54 5.16
C GLN A 47 -6.94 -14.28 6.17
N LYS A 48 -7.01 -13.18 6.94
CA LYS A 48 -5.90 -12.70 7.79
C LYS A 48 -6.34 -12.47 9.25
N PRO A 49 -6.80 -13.53 9.96
CA PRO A 49 -7.35 -13.39 11.33
C PRO A 49 -6.32 -12.83 12.32
N TYR A 50 -5.03 -13.12 12.15
CA TYR A 50 -3.98 -12.61 13.04
C TYR A 50 -3.75 -11.09 12.90
N ARG A 51 -4.04 -10.50 11.72
CA ARG A 51 -4.00 -9.04 11.56
C ARG A 51 -5.10 -8.36 12.38
N ARG A 52 -6.31 -8.92 12.36
CA ARG A 52 -7.42 -8.45 13.20
C ARG A 52 -7.06 -8.59 14.68
N ALA A 53 -6.62 -9.77 15.09
CA ALA A 53 -6.24 -10.03 16.49
C ALA A 53 -5.16 -9.04 16.98
N LEU A 54 -4.18 -8.68 16.12
CA LEU A 54 -3.16 -7.68 16.46
C LEU A 54 -3.76 -6.29 16.65
N MET A 55 -4.66 -5.84 15.78
CA MET A 55 -5.35 -4.55 15.91
C MET A 55 -6.17 -4.48 17.21
N GLU A 56 -6.95 -5.55 17.51
CA GLU A 56 -7.74 -5.67 18.73
C GLU A 56 -6.85 -5.73 19.99
N THR A 57 -5.70 -6.39 19.92
CA THR A 57 -4.72 -6.41 21.02
C THR A 57 -4.17 -5.02 21.34
N TYR A 58 -4.02 -4.16 20.32
CA TYR A 58 -3.65 -2.75 20.52
C TYR A 58 -4.83 -1.84 20.89
N GLY A 59 -6.03 -2.42 21.11
CA GLY A 59 -7.22 -1.71 21.57
C GLY A 59 -8.06 -1.07 20.46
N ALA A 60 -7.74 -1.31 19.19
CA ALA A 60 -8.57 -0.83 18.09
C ALA A 60 -9.80 -1.73 17.88
N ARG A 61 -10.87 -1.15 17.36
CA ARG A 61 -12.02 -1.88 16.85
C ARG A 61 -11.82 -2.17 15.35
N CYS A 62 -11.96 -3.42 14.93
CA CYS A 62 -11.81 -3.84 13.54
C CYS A 62 -13.13 -4.42 13.01
N VAL A 63 -13.65 -3.86 11.92
CA VAL A 63 -14.93 -4.21 11.30
C VAL A 63 -14.69 -4.67 9.86
N ALA A 64 -15.35 -5.76 9.45
CA ALA A 64 -15.32 -6.19 8.05
C ALA A 64 -16.11 -5.22 7.16
N SER A 65 -15.51 -4.77 6.05
CA SER A 65 -16.13 -3.86 5.08
C SER A 65 -16.39 -4.57 3.73
N PRO A 66 -17.62 -4.43 3.15
CA PRO A 66 -18.75 -3.60 3.58
C PRO A 66 -19.44 -4.12 4.86
N SER A 67 -19.96 -3.18 5.68
CA SER A 67 -20.63 -3.47 6.94
C SER A 67 -22.08 -2.96 6.97
N MET A 68 -22.86 -3.41 7.95
CA MET A 68 -24.19 -2.89 8.23
C MET A 68 -24.19 -1.67 9.17
N GLU A 69 -23.02 -1.10 9.47
CA GLU A 69 -22.89 0.00 10.44
C GLU A 69 -22.98 1.38 9.81
N THR A 70 -22.69 1.48 8.51
CA THR A 70 -22.69 2.71 7.74
C THR A 70 -23.74 2.68 6.62
N GLU A 71 -24.19 3.83 6.16
CA GLU A 71 -25.11 3.90 5.03
C GLU A 71 -24.42 3.46 3.72
N SER A 72 -23.14 3.83 3.56
CA SER A 72 -22.33 3.38 2.43
C SER A 72 -22.21 1.84 2.40
N GLY A 73 -21.92 1.21 3.52
CA GLY A 73 -21.84 -0.26 3.62
C GLY A 73 -23.18 -0.95 3.35
N LYS A 74 -24.28 -0.43 3.93
CA LYS A 74 -25.65 -0.93 3.70
C LYS A 74 -26.05 -0.84 2.22
N ALA A 75 -25.76 0.29 1.56
CA ALA A 75 -26.08 0.47 0.14
C ALA A 75 -25.37 -0.57 -0.74
N ILE A 76 -24.07 -0.78 -0.50
CA ILE A 76 -23.28 -1.79 -1.23
C ILE A 76 -23.83 -3.20 -0.98
N LEU A 77 -24.15 -3.57 0.29
CA LEU A 77 -24.70 -4.88 0.61
C LEU A 77 -26.11 -5.10 0.07
N ALA A 78 -26.91 -4.05 -0.08
CA ALA A 78 -28.23 -4.14 -0.70
C ALA A 78 -28.12 -4.46 -2.20
N GLU A 79 -27.15 -3.86 -2.90
CA GLU A 79 -26.90 -4.10 -4.33
C GLU A 79 -26.11 -5.39 -4.59
N HIS A 80 -25.11 -5.64 -3.74
CA HIS A 80 -24.17 -6.77 -3.84
C HIS A 80 -24.03 -7.51 -2.51
N PRO A 81 -24.99 -8.38 -2.12
CA PRO A 81 -24.99 -9.08 -0.81
C PRO A 81 -23.73 -9.93 -0.57
N ASP A 82 -23.16 -10.48 -1.63
CA ASP A 82 -21.96 -11.36 -1.60
C ASP A 82 -20.65 -10.58 -1.83
N SER A 83 -20.67 -9.25 -1.74
CA SER A 83 -19.48 -8.43 -1.96
C SER A 83 -18.32 -8.87 -1.05
N THR A 84 -17.16 -9.11 -1.66
CA THR A 84 -15.91 -9.41 -0.94
C THR A 84 -15.22 -8.17 -0.38
N GLY A 85 -15.78 -7.00 -0.68
CA GLY A 85 -15.23 -5.71 -0.31
C GLY A 85 -14.10 -5.22 -1.21
N SER A 86 -13.86 -3.92 -1.16
CA SER A 86 -12.71 -3.27 -1.78
C SER A 86 -12.18 -2.17 -0.85
N LEU A 87 -10.97 -1.70 -1.13
CA LEU A 87 -10.43 -0.58 -0.36
C LEU A 87 -11.25 0.70 -0.57
N GLY A 88 -11.80 0.92 -1.77
CA GLY A 88 -12.69 2.03 -2.06
C GLY A 88 -13.96 2.02 -1.20
N ILE A 89 -14.57 0.85 -0.98
CA ILE A 89 -15.73 0.68 -0.10
C ILE A 89 -15.33 0.97 1.36
N ALA A 90 -14.23 0.41 1.83
CA ALA A 90 -13.76 0.63 3.21
C ALA A 90 -13.40 2.10 3.48
N ILE A 91 -12.87 2.83 2.48
CA ILE A 91 -12.65 4.28 2.54
C ILE A 91 -13.99 5.01 2.72
N SER A 92 -15.01 4.67 1.92
CA SER A 92 -16.34 5.29 2.03
C SER A 92 -16.90 5.16 3.45
N GLU A 93 -16.85 3.97 4.03
CA GLU A 93 -17.35 3.73 5.39
C GLU A 93 -16.54 4.53 6.46
N ALA A 94 -15.21 4.54 6.33
CA ALA A 94 -14.35 5.26 7.26
C ALA A 94 -14.53 6.78 7.18
N VAL A 95 -14.70 7.33 5.98
CA VAL A 95 -14.96 8.76 5.74
C VAL A 95 -16.34 9.15 6.26
N GLU A 96 -17.36 8.33 6.03
CA GLU A 96 -18.73 8.56 6.52
C GLU A 96 -18.75 8.70 8.05
N VAL A 97 -18.08 7.78 8.76
CA VAL A 97 -18.00 7.85 10.23
C VAL A 97 -17.31 9.13 10.70
N ALA A 98 -16.24 9.54 10.03
CA ALA A 98 -15.53 10.77 10.38
C ALA A 98 -16.37 12.02 10.08
N ALA A 99 -17.13 12.03 8.98
CA ALA A 99 -17.98 13.15 8.59
C ALA A 99 -19.19 13.37 9.52
N GLN A 100 -19.65 12.30 10.17
CA GLN A 100 -20.82 12.33 11.07
C GLN A 100 -20.46 12.63 12.54
N ASN A 101 -19.18 12.71 12.90
CA ASN A 101 -18.72 12.87 14.28
C ASN A 101 -17.64 13.95 14.40
N ASP A 102 -17.94 15.00 15.15
CA ASP A 102 -17.04 16.17 15.31
C ASP A 102 -15.71 15.82 16.01
N ASP A 103 -15.70 14.79 16.87
CA ASP A 103 -14.53 14.33 17.64
C ASP A 103 -13.68 13.30 16.89
N THR A 104 -14.08 12.94 15.67
CA THR A 104 -13.49 11.87 14.87
C THR A 104 -12.87 12.43 13.59
N LYS A 105 -11.65 11.99 13.28
CA LYS A 105 -10.98 12.32 12.01
C LYS A 105 -10.71 11.06 11.20
N TYR A 106 -10.79 11.21 9.88
CA TYR A 106 -10.37 10.17 8.94
C TYR A 106 -8.85 10.18 8.78
N SER A 107 -8.24 9.02 8.86
CA SER A 107 -6.80 8.84 8.67
C SER A 107 -6.53 7.87 7.52
N LEU A 108 -6.05 8.38 6.40
CA LEU A 108 -5.71 7.58 5.22
C LEU A 108 -4.27 7.05 5.32
N GLY A 109 -4.09 5.77 4.98
CA GLY A 109 -2.79 5.07 5.08
C GLY A 109 -1.91 5.14 3.83
N SER A 110 -2.38 5.74 2.72
CA SER A 110 -1.67 5.78 1.44
C SER A 110 -2.19 6.91 0.55
N VAL A 111 -1.84 6.92 -0.74
CA VAL A 111 -2.40 7.74 -1.82
C VAL A 111 -2.10 9.23 -1.74
N LEU A 112 -2.42 9.91 -0.64
CA LEU A 112 -2.34 11.38 -0.55
C LEU A 112 -0.91 11.86 -0.29
N ASN A 113 -0.61 13.07 -0.79
CA ASN A 113 0.74 13.64 -0.79
C ASN A 113 1.38 13.71 0.61
N HIS A 114 0.61 14.05 1.65
CA HIS A 114 1.15 14.09 3.03
C HIS A 114 1.57 12.71 3.54
N VAL A 115 0.86 11.65 3.15
CA VAL A 115 1.24 10.27 3.50
C VAL A 115 2.53 9.88 2.79
N LEU A 116 2.64 10.18 1.49
CA LEU A 116 3.85 9.92 0.72
C LEU A 116 5.05 10.69 1.31
N LEU A 117 4.84 11.95 1.69
CA LEU A 117 5.88 12.77 2.32
C LEU A 117 6.37 12.16 3.63
N HIS A 118 5.47 11.72 4.53
CA HIS A 118 5.87 11.06 5.78
C HIS A 118 6.64 9.76 5.53
N GLN A 119 6.26 8.99 4.51
CA GLN A 119 6.95 7.75 4.16
C GLN A 119 8.36 7.96 3.60
N THR A 120 8.71 9.16 3.13
CA THR A 120 10.05 9.46 2.60
C THR A 120 11.17 9.29 3.61
N ILE A 121 10.87 9.19 4.90
CA ILE A 121 11.87 8.84 5.93
C ILE A 121 12.60 7.53 5.58
N ILE A 122 11.89 6.56 4.97
CA ILE A 122 12.46 5.28 4.54
C ILE A 122 13.56 5.50 3.50
N GLY A 123 13.29 6.30 2.48
CA GLY A 123 14.26 6.59 1.43
C GLY A 123 15.40 7.50 1.89
N GLN A 124 15.13 8.42 2.83
CA GLN A 124 16.17 9.25 3.45
C GLN A 124 17.16 8.39 4.23
N GLU A 125 16.66 7.53 5.12
CA GLU A 125 17.51 6.59 5.86
C GLU A 125 18.21 5.60 4.92
N ALA A 126 17.55 5.13 3.86
CA ALA A 126 18.16 4.25 2.87
C ALA A 126 19.34 4.94 2.15
N MET A 127 19.24 6.24 1.84
CA MET A 127 20.36 7.00 1.27
C MET A 127 21.56 7.05 2.19
N GLU A 128 21.36 7.32 3.50
CA GLU A 128 22.43 7.33 4.51
C GLU A 128 23.04 5.92 4.68
N GLN A 129 22.22 4.88 4.70
CA GLN A 129 22.68 3.50 4.81
C GLN A 129 23.50 3.06 3.58
N MET A 130 23.10 3.47 2.37
CA MET A 130 23.85 3.20 1.15
C MET A 130 25.20 3.93 1.15
N GLU A 131 25.25 5.18 1.61
CA GLU A 131 26.50 5.92 1.79
C GLU A 131 27.42 5.23 2.80
N MET A 132 26.89 4.79 3.94
CA MET A 132 27.65 4.01 4.94
C MET A 132 28.21 2.69 4.38
N ALA A 133 27.47 2.06 3.46
CA ALA A 133 27.91 0.84 2.77
C ALA A 133 28.93 1.11 1.65
N GLY A 134 29.17 2.38 1.32
CA GLY A 134 30.03 2.78 0.20
C GLY A 134 29.44 2.42 -1.17
N ASP A 135 28.11 2.38 -1.27
CA ASP A 135 27.40 1.99 -2.50
C ASP A 135 26.31 3.01 -2.88
N ASP A 136 25.83 2.95 -4.11
CA ASP A 136 24.78 3.84 -4.63
C ASP A 136 23.94 3.09 -5.67
N PRO A 137 22.61 2.91 -5.45
CA PRO A 137 21.80 2.04 -6.27
C PRO A 137 21.66 2.53 -7.71
N ASP A 138 21.71 1.59 -8.66
CA ASP A 138 21.41 1.81 -10.09
C ASP A 138 19.93 1.61 -10.39
N ILE A 139 19.30 0.68 -9.63
CA ILE A 139 17.89 0.30 -9.79
C ILE A 139 17.20 0.39 -8.44
N ILE A 140 16.05 1.05 -8.39
CA ILE A 140 15.21 1.16 -7.20
C ILE A 140 13.86 0.53 -7.48
N ILE A 141 13.41 -0.37 -6.61
CA ILE A 141 12.19 -1.16 -6.79
C ILE A 141 11.30 -1.06 -5.55
N GLY A 142 10.02 -0.79 -5.75
CA GLY A 142 9.03 -0.84 -4.67
C GLY A 142 7.69 -1.33 -5.17
N CYS A 143 6.96 -2.10 -4.34
CA CYS A 143 5.59 -2.47 -4.66
C CYS A 143 4.65 -1.28 -4.44
N ALA A 144 3.64 -1.18 -5.29
CA ALA A 144 2.70 -0.07 -5.34
C ALA A 144 1.24 -0.57 -5.29
N GLY A 145 0.56 -0.25 -4.18
CA GLY A 145 -0.89 -0.31 -4.04
C GLY A 145 -1.47 1.09 -4.24
N GLY A 146 -1.60 1.88 -3.16
CA GLY A 146 -1.90 3.31 -3.25
C GLY A 146 -0.68 4.20 -3.53
N GLY A 147 0.54 3.66 -3.47
CA GLY A 147 1.78 4.32 -3.86
C GLY A 147 2.70 4.78 -2.73
N SER A 148 2.26 4.81 -1.47
CA SER A 148 3.09 5.36 -0.38
C SER A 148 4.33 4.52 -0.08
N ASN A 149 4.23 3.19 -0.14
CA ASN A 149 5.37 2.29 0.05
C ASN A 149 6.46 2.53 -1.01
N PHE A 150 6.06 2.59 -2.27
CA PHE A 150 6.96 2.88 -3.39
C PHE A 150 7.58 4.28 -3.25
N ALA A 151 6.75 5.31 -3.06
CA ALA A 151 7.18 6.69 -2.95
C ALA A 151 8.11 6.92 -1.76
N GLY A 152 7.83 6.28 -0.64
CA GLY A 152 8.65 6.39 0.57
C GLY A 152 10.11 6.02 0.34
N LEU A 153 10.38 4.96 -0.42
CA LEU A 153 11.74 4.60 -0.80
C LEU A 153 12.26 5.47 -1.97
N ALA A 154 11.48 5.60 -3.05
CA ALA A 154 11.97 6.10 -4.32
C ALA A 154 12.10 7.63 -4.39
N PHE A 155 11.23 8.40 -3.73
CA PHE A 155 11.18 9.86 -3.90
C PHE A 155 12.43 10.61 -3.44
N PRO A 156 13.11 10.28 -2.33
CA PRO A 156 14.38 10.92 -1.98
C PRO A 156 15.45 10.75 -3.06
N PHE A 157 15.60 9.56 -3.62
CA PHE A 157 16.54 9.28 -4.72
C PHE A 157 16.14 10.00 -6.02
N LEU A 158 14.85 10.01 -6.37
CA LEU A 158 14.33 10.78 -7.50
C LEU A 158 14.56 12.29 -7.31
N GLY A 159 14.34 12.81 -6.10
CA GLY A 159 14.64 14.20 -5.77
C GLY A 159 16.12 14.53 -5.95
N GLN A 160 17.03 13.63 -5.59
CA GLN A 160 18.46 13.78 -5.85
C GLN A 160 18.75 13.79 -7.37
N GLN A 161 18.17 12.85 -8.11
CA GLN A 161 18.31 12.78 -9.57
C GLN A 161 17.79 14.05 -10.26
N MET A 162 16.64 14.59 -9.86
CA MET A 162 16.06 15.81 -10.41
C MET A 162 16.92 17.06 -10.15
N ARG A 163 17.73 17.04 -9.11
CA ARG A 163 18.71 18.09 -8.80
C ARG A 163 20.08 17.88 -9.47
N GLY A 164 20.15 16.99 -10.46
CA GLY A 164 21.37 16.74 -11.24
C GLY A 164 22.25 15.60 -10.69
N GLY A 165 21.74 14.82 -9.74
CA GLY A 165 22.43 13.61 -9.24
C GLY A 165 22.35 12.43 -10.21
N LYS A 166 22.85 11.26 -9.75
CA LYS A 166 22.88 10.00 -10.52
C LYS A 166 21.50 9.66 -11.10
N LYS A 167 21.47 9.31 -12.38
CA LYS A 167 20.27 8.78 -13.03
C LYS A 167 20.10 7.30 -12.68
N ARG A 168 18.91 6.93 -12.23
CA ARG A 168 18.56 5.56 -11.79
C ARG A 168 17.35 5.05 -12.57
N GLN A 169 17.27 3.75 -12.74
CA GLN A 169 16.03 3.11 -13.13
C GLN A 169 15.15 2.95 -11.89
N VAL A 170 13.88 3.35 -11.99
CA VAL A 170 12.94 3.28 -10.85
C VAL A 170 11.69 2.51 -11.27
N ILE A 171 11.43 1.41 -10.59
CA ILE A 171 10.40 0.43 -10.98
C ILE A 171 9.30 0.37 -9.91
N ALA A 172 8.07 0.67 -10.31
CA ALA A 172 6.88 0.49 -9.49
C ALA A 172 6.22 -0.86 -9.83
N VAL A 173 6.08 -1.73 -8.84
CA VAL A 173 5.60 -3.10 -9.05
C VAL A 173 4.18 -3.25 -8.51
N GLU A 174 3.27 -3.76 -9.33
CA GLU A 174 1.87 -3.98 -8.96
C GLU A 174 1.42 -5.42 -9.30
N PRO A 175 0.30 -5.91 -8.71
CA PRO A 175 -0.23 -7.21 -9.07
C PRO A 175 -1.01 -7.14 -10.40
N ALA A 176 -0.86 -8.16 -11.24
CA ALA A 176 -1.63 -8.30 -12.48
C ALA A 176 -3.15 -8.39 -12.25
N ALA A 177 -3.58 -8.71 -11.02
CA ALA A 177 -4.98 -8.73 -10.61
C ALA A 177 -5.56 -7.34 -10.28
N CYS A 178 -4.70 -6.33 -10.09
CA CYS A 178 -5.07 -4.94 -9.84
C CYS A 178 -4.07 -4.00 -10.54
N PRO A 179 -4.04 -3.98 -11.89
CA PRO A 179 -2.99 -3.37 -12.70
C PRO A 179 -3.26 -1.87 -12.93
N THR A 180 -3.28 -1.11 -11.86
CA THR A 180 -3.67 0.31 -11.85
C THR A 180 -2.75 1.17 -12.73
N LEU A 181 -1.43 1.00 -12.61
CA LEU A 181 -0.44 1.77 -13.38
C LEU A 181 -0.27 1.25 -14.82
N THR A 182 -0.28 -0.07 -15.01
CA THR A 182 0.03 -0.67 -16.32
C THR A 182 -1.18 -0.72 -17.25
N ARG A 183 -2.41 -0.76 -16.72
CA ARG A 183 -3.65 -0.87 -17.49
C ARG A 183 -4.72 0.15 -17.13
N GLY A 184 -4.58 0.86 -16.02
CA GLY A 184 -5.50 1.91 -15.61
C GLY A 184 -5.42 3.14 -16.52
N THR A 185 -6.50 3.91 -16.55
CA THR A 185 -6.57 5.18 -17.28
C THR A 185 -6.05 6.31 -16.41
N PHE A 186 -5.22 7.21 -16.96
CA PHE A 186 -4.80 8.42 -16.25
C PHE A 186 -5.86 9.50 -16.38
N ALA A 187 -6.77 9.57 -15.40
CA ALA A 187 -7.96 10.42 -15.41
C ALA A 187 -8.31 10.94 -14.02
N TYR A 188 -9.28 11.85 -13.93
CA TYR A 188 -9.89 12.23 -12.65
C TYR A 188 -10.86 11.15 -12.20
N ASP A 189 -10.71 10.69 -10.95
CA ASP A 189 -11.60 9.71 -10.34
C ASP A 189 -11.71 9.96 -8.83
N PHE A 190 -12.69 9.33 -8.18
CA PHE A 190 -12.83 9.35 -6.73
C PHE A 190 -11.92 8.34 -6.06
N GLY A 191 -11.43 8.70 -4.88
CA GLY A 191 -10.62 7.79 -4.05
C GLY A 191 -11.44 6.67 -3.42
N ASP A 192 -12.78 6.78 -3.43
CA ASP A 192 -13.70 5.86 -2.77
C ASP A 192 -14.92 5.53 -3.64
N THR A 193 -15.61 4.44 -3.31
CA THR A 193 -16.73 3.91 -4.11
C THR A 193 -18.00 4.73 -3.97
N ALA A 194 -18.29 5.32 -2.81
CA ALA A 194 -19.48 6.15 -2.58
C ALA A 194 -19.29 7.62 -2.96
N HIS A 195 -18.13 7.98 -3.51
CA HIS A 195 -17.81 9.34 -3.99
C HIS A 195 -17.83 10.41 -2.88
N LEU A 196 -17.43 10.04 -1.67
CA LEU A 196 -17.34 10.93 -0.51
C LEU A 196 -16.02 11.72 -0.48
N THR A 197 -14.99 11.23 -1.20
CA THR A 197 -13.68 11.88 -1.30
C THR A 197 -13.60 12.83 -2.49
N PRO A 198 -12.67 13.80 -2.48
CA PRO A 198 -12.46 14.68 -3.64
C PRO A 198 -11.98 13.91 -4.87
N LEU A 199 -12.30 14.44 -6.06
CA LEU A 199 -11.73 14.00 -7.33
C LEU A 199 -10.24 14.32 -7.37
N VAL A 200 -9.43 13.31 -7.74
CA VAL A 200 -7.99 13.46 -7.96
C VAL A 200 -7.57 12.86 -9.29
N LYS A 201 -6.58 13.47 -9.94
CA LYS A 201 -6.03 12.94 -11.20
C LYS A 201 -5.04 11.83 -10.89
N MET A 202 -5.35 10.61 -11.34
CA MET A 202 -4.58 9.40 -11.02
C MET A 202 -4.71 8.35 -12.12
N HIS A 203 -3.83 7.35 -12.13
CA HIS A 203 -4.13 6.11 -12.83
C HIS A 203 -5.20 5.36 -12.02
N THR A 204 -6.27 4.96 -12.69
CA THR A 204 -7.42 4.31 -12.05
C THR A 204 -8.01 3.19 -12.90
N LEU A 205 -8.55 2.18 -12.22
CA LEU A 205 -9.36 1.10 -12.79
C LEU A 205 -10.88 1.40 -12.66
N GLY A 206 -11.21 2.56 -12.07
CA GLY A 206 -12.59 2.97 -11.73
C GLY A 206 -12.90 2.79 -10.25
N SER A 207 -13.57 3.78 -9.63
CA SER A 207 -13.89 3.82 -8.20
C SER A 207 -14.80 2.67 -7.74
N THR A 208 -15.50 2.02 -8.65
CA THR A 208 -16.36 0.84 -8.40
C THR A 208 -15.64 -0.49 -8.64
N PHE A 209 -14.37 -0.48 -9.08
CA PHE A 209 -13.61 -1.71 -9.35
C PHE A 209 -13.35 -2.49 -8.07
N ILE A 210 -13.71 -3.77 -8.07
CA ILE A 210 -13.45 -4.71 -6.98
C ILE A 210 -12.36 -5.70 -7.43
N PRO A 211 -11.13 -5.58 -6.90
CA PRO A 211 -10.05 -6.50 -7.23
C PRO A 211 -10.34 -7.93 -6.74
N SER A 212 -9.83 -8.93 -7.46
CA SER A 212 -9.90 -10.32 -7.00
C SER A 212 -9.17 -10.51 -5.67
N GLY A 213 -9.56 -11.54 -4.91
CA GLY A 213 -9.09 -11.80 -3.55
C GLY A 213 -7.67 -12.41 -3.47
N ILE A 214 -6.68 -11.81 -4.14
CA ILE A 214 -5.27 -12.21 -4.02
C ILE A 214 -4.73 -11.94 -2.62
N HIS A 215 -3.71 -12.68 -2.21
CA HIS A 215 -3.12 -12.58 -0.87
C HIS A 215 -2.40 -11.26 -0.60
N ALA A 216 -1.87 -10.59 -1.62
CA ALA A 216 -1.28 -9.25 -1.53
C ALA A 216 -2.38 -8.17 -1.38
N GLY A 217 -3.13 -8.22 -0.28
CA GLY A 217 -4.29 -7.36 -0.04
C GLY A 217 -3.95 -5.87 0.05
N GLY A 218 -2.73 -5.52 0.44
CA GLY A 218 -2.23 -4.14 0.46
C GLY A 218 -1.97 -3.55 -0.92
N LEU A 219 -2.00 -4.36 -1.99
CA LEU A 219 -1.83 -3.91 -3.37
C LEU A 219 -3.15 -3.89 -4.16
N ARG A 220 -4.30 -4.05 -3.51
CA ARG A 220 -5.63 -4.10 -4.13
C ARG A 220 -6.37 -2.77 -3.98
N TYR A 221 -5.90 -1.75 -4.67
CA TYR A 221 -6.57 -0.45 -4.71
C TYR A 221 -6.79 -0.01 -6.15
N HIS A 222 -8.01 0.47 -6.47
CA HIS A 222 -8.40 0.86 -7.83
C HIS A 222 -7.66 2.07 -8.37
N GLY A 223 -7.11 2.92 -7.48
CA GLY A 223 -6.43 4.16 -7.83
C GLY A 223 -4.96 4.19 -7.35
N MET A 224 -4.19 5.06 -7.95
CA MET A 224 -2.78 5.28 -7.58
C MET A 224 -2.60 6.72 -7.14
N SER A 225 -1.68 6.97 -6.21
CA SER A 225 -1.40 8.34 -5.78
C SER A 225 -1.15 9.27 -6.96
N PRO A 226 -1.63 10.52 -6.92
CA PRO A 226 -1.44 11.49 -8.00
C PRO A 226 0.02 11.71 -8.38
N LEU A 227 0.93 11.77 -7.39
CA LEU A 227 2.35 12.00 -7.64
C LEU A 227 3.01 10.80 -8.33
N VAL A 228 2.74 9.56 -7.89
CA VAL A 228 3.27 8.36 -8.56
C VAL A 228 2.70 8.24 -9.96
N SER A 229 1.39 8.47 -10.13
CA SER A 229 0.73 8.48 -11.43
C SER A 229 1.36 9.50 -12.40
N HIS A 230 1.68 10.69 -11.89
CA HIS A 230 2.32 11.72 -12.69
C HIS A 230 3.73 11.33 -13.14
N LEU A 231 4.54 10.75 -12.26
CA LEU A 231 5.88 10.27 -12.60
C LEU A 231 5.86 9.14 -13.64
N VAL A 232 4.88 8.24 -13.59
CA VAL A 232 4.68 7.22 -14.63
C VAL A 232 4.26 7.88 -15.95
N ALA A 233 3.33 8.84 -15.93
CA ALA A 233 2.90 9.56 -17.13
C ALA A 233 4.02 10.34 -17.79
N LEU A 234 5.02 10.79 -17.03
CA LEU A 234 6.24 11.45 -17.52
C LEU A 234 7.32 10.47 -17.99
N GLY A 235 7.14 9.17 -17.84
CA GLY A 235 8.15 8.15 -18.16
C GLY A 235 9.38 8.18 -17.24
N ILE A 236 9.24 8.69 -16.02
CA ILE A 236 10.31 8.73 -15.01
C ILE A 236 10.32 7.44 -14.19
N VAL A 237 9.17 6.81 -14.03
CA VAL A 237 8.96 5.56 -13.31
C VAL A 237 8.42 4.51 -14.27
N ASP A 238 9.04 3.32 -14.25
CA ASP A 238 8.65 2.17 -15.07
C ASP A 238 7.64 1.30 -14.28
N PRO A 239 6.36 1.21 -14.67
CA PRO A 239 5.42 0.31 -14.01
C PRO A 239 5.54 -1.11 -14.56
N VAL A 240 5.50 -2.11 -13.67
CA VAL A 240 5.46 -3.53 -14.05
C VAL A 240 4.42 -4.28 -13.23
N ALA A 241 3.76 -5.27 -13.85
CA ALA A 241 2.73 -6.07 -13.18
C ALA A 241 3.09 -7.57 -13.20
N TYR A 242 2.91 -8.25 -12.06
CA TYR A 242 3.18 -9.68 -11.92
C TYR A 242 1.98 -10.47 -11.41
N HIS A 243 1.89 -11.73 -11.85
CA HIS A 243 0.95 -12.70 -11.28
C HIS A 243 1.47 -13.19 -9.92
N GLN A 244 0.56 -13.37 -8.94
CA GLN A 244 0.93 -13.71 -7.57
C GLN A 244 1.73 -15.03 -7.45
N THR A 245 1.47 -16.04 -8.29
CA THR A 245 2.20 -17.31 -8.27
C THR A 245 3.70 -17.11 -8.47
N GLY A 246 4.10 -16.36 -9.51
CA GLY A 246 5.51 -16.02 -9.74
C GLY A 246 6.13 -15.15 -8.63
N CYS A 247 5.31 -14.32 -7.97
CA CYS A 247 5.76 -13.55 -6.80
C CYS A 247 6.01 -14.46 -5.60
N PHE A 248 5.12 -15.43 -5.33
CA PHE A 248 5.34 -16.40 -4.26
C PHE A 248 6.53 -17.31 -4.52
N ASP A 249 6.75 -17.77 -5.77
CA ASP A 249 7.95 -18.53 -6.14
C ASP A 249 9.22 -17.76 -5.80
N ALA A 250 9.30 -16.47 -6.17
CA ALA A 250 10.41 -15.60 -5.83
C ALA A 250 10.52 -15.38 -4.31
N GLY A 251 9.39 -15.22 -3.61
CA GLY A 251 9.35 -15.09 -2.15
C GLY A 251 9.87 -16.34 -1.42
N VAL A 252 9.53 -17.54 -1.89
CA VAL A 252 10.06 -18.81 -1.35
C VAL A 252 11.56 -18.93 -1.61
N GLN A 253 12.01 -18.57 -2.82
CA GLN A 253 13.43 -18.54 -3.16
C GLN A 253 14.19 -17.58 -2.23
N PHE A 254 13.68 -16.37 -2.03
CA PHE A 254 14.24 -15.36 -1.13
C PHE A 254 14.30 -15.86 0.31
N ALA A 255 13.20 -16.45 0.81
CA ALA A 255 13.15 -16.98 2.17
C ALA A 255 14.20 -18.09 2.41
N ARG A 256 14.44 -18.93 1.42
CA ARG A 256 15.46 -20.00 1.48
C ARG A 256 16.90 -19.45 1.42
N ALA A 257 17.12 -18.35 0.72
CA ALA A 257 18.44 -17.73 0.59
C ALA A 257 18.78 -16.84 1.79
N GLU A 258 17.81 -16.04 2.26
CA GLU A 258 18.04 -14.96 3.22
C GLU A 258 17.50 -15.26 4.64
N GLY A 259 16.71 -16.33 4.80
CA GLY A 259 16.09 -16.66 6.10
C GLY A 259 14.93 -15.72 6.49
N ILE A 260 14.43 -14.91 5.56
CA ILE A 260 13.37 -13.93 5.78
C ILE A 260 12.18 -14.28 4.91
N VAL A 261 11.01 -14.54 5.51
CA VAL A 261 9.75 -14.73 4.79
C VAL A 261 9.12 -13.37 4.50
N PRO A 262 9.07 -12.91 3.23
CA PRO A 262 8.50 -11.62 2.90
C PRO A 262 6.97 -11.64 3.01
N ALA A 263 6.34 -10.47 3.23
CA ALA A 263 4.91 -10.33 3.09
C ALA A 263 4.47 -10.59 1.63
N PRO A 264 3.23 -11.06 1.37
CA PRO A 264 2.73 -11.27 0.01
C PRO A 264 2.87 -10.04 -0.89
N GLU A 265 2.75 -8.84 -0.34
CA GLU A 265 2.98 -7.60 -1.04
C GLU A 265 4.45 -7.47 -1.47
N SER A 266 5.37 -7.68 -0.54
CA SER A 266 6.82 -7.52 -0.77
C SER A 266 7.38 -8.56 -1.74
N THR A 267 6.72 -9.73 -1.90
CA THR A 267 7.13 -10.72 -2.92
C THR A 267 7.12 -10.16 -4.33
N HIS A 268 6.28 -9.15 -4.62
CA HIS A 268 6.24 -8.46 -5.90
C HIS A 268 7.54 -7.69 -6.17
N ALA A 269 8.06 -6.98 -5.16
CA ALA A 269 9.34 -6.30 -5.27
C ALA A 269 10.51 -7.29 -5.38
N VAL A 270 10.47 -8.39 -4.60
CA VAL A 270 11.46 -9.49 -4.69
C VAL A 270 11.48 -10.08 -6.10
N LYS A 271 10.30 -10.37 -6.69
CA LYS A 271 10.21 -10.90 -8.07
C LYS A 271 10.87 -9.95 -9.07
N ALA A 272 10.57 -8.66 -8.98
CA ALA A 272 11.18 -7.67 -9.85
C ALA A 272 12.69 -7.57 -9.65
N ALA A 273 13.20 -7.65 -8.42
CA ALA A 273 14.63 -7.65 -8.12
C ALA A 273 15.33 -8.86 -8.72
N VAL A 274 14.74 -10.05 -8.58
CA VAL A 274 15.26 -11.29 -9.21
C VAL A 274 15.32 -11.14 -10.74
N ASP A 275 14.25 -10.63 -11.37
CA ASP A 275 14.24 -10.44 -12.82
C ASP A 275 15.30 -9.44 -13.30
N GLN A 276 15.49 -8.33 -12.57
CA GLN A 276 16.54 -7.37 -12.89
C GLN A 276 17.95 -7.96 -12.69
N ALA A 277 18.16 -8.78 -11.67
CA ALA A 277 19.43 -9.47 -11.45
C ALA A 277 19.73 -10.49 -12.57
N LEU A 278 18.72 -11.25 -13.01
CA LEU A 278 18.85 -12.17 -14.15
C LEU A 278 19.16 -11.42 -15.45
N LYS A 279 18.48 -10.29 -15.68
CA LYS A 279 18.78 -9.43 -16.84
C LYS A 279 20.22 -8.92 -16.81
N CYS A 280 20.71 -8.44 -15.67
CA CYS A 280 22.10 -8.04 -15.50
C CYS A 280 23.08 -9.17 -15.83
N LYS A 281 22.77 -10.40 -15.38
CA LYS A 281 23.57 -11.60 -15.69
C LYS A 281 23.60 -11.91 -17.20
N GLU A 282 22.46 -11.85 -17.87
CA GLU A 282 22.35 -12.06 -19.33
C GLU A 282 23.11 -11.00 -20.13
N GLU A 283 23.06 -9.74 -19.68
CA GLU A 283 23.76 -8.61 -20.31
C GLU A 283 25.24 -8.54 -19.93
N GLY A 284 25.72 -9.36 -18.99
CA GLY A 284 27.10 -9.31 -18.47
C GLY A 284 27.41 -8.00 -17.73
N THR A 285 26.40 -7.35 -17.14
CA THR A 285 26.53 -6.09 -16.40
C THR A 285 26.47 -6.32 -14.89
N SER A 286 27.07 -5.43 -14.10
CA SER A 286 26.96 -5.40 -12.64
C SER A 286 26.21 -4.13 -12.24
N LYS A 287 25.14 -4.28 -11.45
CA LYS A 287 24.32 -3.16 -10.93
C LYS A 287 23.92 -3.40 -9.47
N THR A 288 23.87 -2.33 -8.70
CA THR A 288 23.31 -2.35 -7.35
C THR A 288 21.78 -2.17 -7.44
N ILE A 289 21.04 -3.15 -6.92
CA ILE A 289 19.58 -3.17 -6.91
C ILE A 289 19.09 -2.94 -5.47
N LEU A 290 18.42 -1.82 -5.24
CA LEU A 290 17.78 -1.51 -3.97
C LEU A 290 16.28 -1.77 -4.10
N PHE A 291 15.72 -2.66 -3.27
CA PHE A 291 14.27 -2.89 -3.25
C PHE A 291 13.68 -2.78 -1.85
N ASN A 292 12.42 -2.41 -1.77
CA ASN A 292 11.73 -2.24 -0.50
C ASN A 292 11.16 -3.59 0.00
N LEU A 293 11.78 -4.16 1.04
CA LEU A 293 11.28 -5.33 1.76
C LEU A 293 10.36 -4.86 2.90
N SER A 294 9.16 -4.43 2.57
CA SER A 294 8.25 -3.67 3.42
C SER A 294 7.26 -4.52 4.22
N GLY A 295 7.67 -5.66 4.72
CA GLY A 295 6.84 -6.49 5.59
C GLY A 295 7.27 -7.95 5.60
N HIS A 296 6.94 -8.61 6.71
CA HIS A 296 7.16 -10.04 6.91
C HIS A 296 5.90 -10.86 6.65
N GLY A 297 6.09 -12.13 6.27
CA GLY A 297 5.01 -13.06 5.95
C GLY A 297 4.50 -13.91 7.13
N HIS A 298 4.93 -13.65 8.36
CA HIS A 298 4.60 -14.52 9.50
C HIS A 298 3.10 -14.59 9.81
N PHE A 299 2.33 -13.55 9.48
CA PHE A 299 0.87 -13.57 9.58
C PHE A 299 0.18 -14.11 8.32
N ASP A 300 0.94 -14.47 7.30
CA ASP A 300 0.43 -14.85 5.98
C ASP A 300 0.95 -16.23 5.55
N MET A 301 1.40 -17.08 6.48
CA MET A 301 2.03 -18.38 6.19
C MET A 301 1.11 -19.31 5.39
N GLN A 302 -0.20 -19.25 5.60
CA GLN A 302 -1.17 -20.01 4.80
C GLN A 302 -1.18 -19.63 3.31
N ALA A 303 -0.66 -18.47 2.94
CA ALA A 303 -0.52 -18.07 1.53
C ALA A 303 0.69 -18.70 0.84
N TYR A 304 1.62 -19.27 1.62
CA TYR A 304 2.83 -19.94 1.14
C TYR A 304 2.71 -21.46 1.09
N THR A 305 1.59 -22.01 1.57
CA THR A 305 1.28 -23.46 1.58
C THR A 305 0.18 -23.82 0.59
#